data_87abc26f64d70e191369d4132a3b2af7
#
_entry.id   87abc26f64d70e191369d4132a3b2af7
#
_cell.length_a   1.000
_cell.length_b   1.000
_cell.length_c   1.000
_cell.angle_alpha   90.00
_cell.angle_beta   90.00
_cell.angle_gamma   90.00
#
_symmetry.space_group_name_H-M   'P 1'
#
loop_
_entity.id
_entity.type
_entity.pdbx_description
1 polymer ?
#
loop_
_entity_poly.entity_id
_entity_poly.type
_entity_poly.pdbx_seq_one_letter_code
_entity_poly.pdbx_strand_id
1 'polypeptide(L)'
;MKRGLVILACICAVIGGVYVAGSKWAIRHQTLDLFDATRQRPVSVDLAVRRDYEMQASEGTRTLPVALISNGNTVKNTEYSFLENVLAARGYLVASIQQDLPSDPPLVTKVGMPYVGRLDVYKRGEANILFVVDELKKIEPNANYDHLTLVGHSNGGDIAMYTAKEHPGLVSKVITLDNLRVPFVHSDKMKILSFRSNDPNFKTDPGVLPTPEQAKAEGIDIVRTPFQHTWMSDRGPEEARDEIQATLDKFLGESTNSDLSPVATDNPLIAKIGPGPYP
;
A
#
# COMPACT_ATOMS: atom_id res chain seq x y z
N MET A 1 -33.93 -43.84 -6.48
CA MET A 1 -33.49 -42.74 -7.38
C MET A 1 -33.87 -41.32 -6.91
N LYS A 2 -35.13 -41.02 -6.58
CA LYS A 2 -35.55 -39.66 -6.17
C LYS A 2 -34.81 -39.08 -4.94
N ARG A 3 -34.55 -39.90 -3.89
CA ARG A 3 -33.83 -39.46 -2.67
C ARG A 3 -32.36 -39.08 -2.95
N GLY A 4 -31.66 -39.83 -3.81
CA GLY A 4 -30.28 -39.53 -4.15
C GLY A 4 -30.14 -38.25 -4.96
N LEU A 5 -31.10 -37.93 -5.82
CA LEU A 5 -31.11 -36.71 -6.62
C LEU A 5 -31.32 -35.45 -5.74
N VAL A 6 -32.20 -35.58 -4.71
CA VAL A 6 -32.43 -34.49 -3.73
C VAL A 6 -31.20 -34.24 -2.89
N ILE A 7 -30.52 -35.27 -2.42
CA ILE A 7 -29.29 -35.13 -1.63
C ILE A 7 -28.19 -34.46 -2.47
N LEU A 8 -28.01 -34.89 -3.72
CA LEU A 8 -27.03 -34.26 -4.65
C LEU A 8 -27.34 -32.80 -4.90
N ALA A 9 -28.61 -32.44 -5.13
CA ALA A 9 -29.02 -31.06 -5.34
C ALA A 9 -28.77 -30.18 -4.09
N CYS A 10 -29.04 -30.71 -2.88
CA CYS A 10 -28.71 -30.02 -1.63
C CYS A 10 -27.21 -29.80 -1.44
N ILE A 11 -26.38 -30.82 -1.74
CA ILE A 11 -24.92 -30.70 -1.67
C ILE A 11 -24.41 -29.64 -2.67
N CYS A 12 -24.89 -29.65 -3.91
CA CYS A 12 -24.52 -28.64 -4.90
C CYS A 12 -24.95 -27.22 -4.48
N ALA A 13 -26.13 -27.08 -3.89
CA ALA A 13 -26.60 -25.80 -3.37
C ALA A 13 -25.76 -25.27 -2.21
N VAL A 14 -25.36 -26.15 -1.28
CA VAL A 14 -24.48 -25.78 -0.16
C VAL A 14 -23.08 -25.43 -0.66
N ILE A 15 -22.48 -26.23 -1.55
CA ILE A 15 -21.16 -25.92 -2.14
C ILE A 15 -21.23 -24.62 -2.94
N GLY A 16 -22.27 -24.42 -3.73
CA GLY A 16 -22.48 -23.18 -4.47
C GLY A 16 -22.63 -21.97 -3.57
N GLY A 17 -23.39 -22.10 -2.48
CA GLY A 17 -23.56 -21.06 -1.46
C GLY A 17 -22.25 -20.71 -0.73
N VAL A 18 -21.47 -21.70 -0.34
CA VAL A 18 -20.15 -21.51 0.29
C VAL A 18 -19.17 -20.86 -0.70
N TYR A 19 -19.16 -21.30 -1.96
CA TYR A 19 -18.34 -20.72 -3.01
C TYR A 19 -18.68 -19.24 -3.26
N VAL A 20 -19.98 -18.91 -3.40
CA VAL A 20 -20.43 -17.53 -3.60
C VAL A 20 -20.12 -16.65 -2.39
N ALA A 21 -20.34 -17.16 -1.17
CA ALA A 21 -19.99 -16.43 0.05
C ALA A 21 -18.47 -16.22 0.17
N GLY A 22 -17.66 -17.26 -0.09
CA GLY A 22 -16.20 -17.16 -0.04
C GLY A 22 -15.62 -16.25 -1.12
N SER A 23 -16.22 -16.24 -2.31
CA SER A 23 -15.73 -15.40 -3.42
C SER A 23 -15.87 -13.90 -3.17
N LYS A 24 -16.81 -13.48 -2.29
CA LYS A 24 -16.97 -12.06 -1.93
C LYS A 24 -15.74 -11.53 -1.17
N TRP A 25 -15.12 -12.35 -0.34
CA TRP A 25 -13.92 -11.95 0.44
C TRP A 25 -12.61 -12.27 -0.28
N ALA A 26 -12.67 -12.86 -1.47
CA ALA A 26 -11.48 -13.11 -2.26
C ALA A 26 -10.83 -11.78 -2.67
N ILE A 27 -9.51 -11.72 -2.60
CA ILE A 27 -8.73 -10.62 -3.14
C ILE A 27 -8.63 -10.82 -4.65
N ARG A 28 -9.01 -9.79 -5.41
CA ARG A 28 -8.78 -9.74 -6.85
C ARG A 28 -7.38 -9.20 -7.10
N HIS A 29 -6.60 -9.92 -7.88
CA HIS A 29 -5.33 -9.45 -8.43
C HIS A 29 -5.49 -9.19 -9.92
N GLN A 30 -4.88 -8.11 -10.40
CA GLN A 30 -4.89 -7.72 -11.81
C GLN A 30 -3.60 -7.00 -12.16
N THR A 31 -2.88 -7.49 -13.15
CA THR A 31 -1.73 -6.77 -13.70
C THR A 31 -2.21 -5.68 -14.66
N LEU A 32 -1.69 -4.47 -14.49
CA LEU A 32 -1.88 -3.33 -15.37
C LEU A 32 -0.54 -3.01 -16.03
N ASP A 33 -0.49 -3.06 -17.35
CA ASP A 33 0.67 -2.64 -18.14
C ASP A 33 0.43 -1.21 -18.63
N LEU A 34 0.80 -0.24 -17.80
CA LEU A 34 0.63 1.17 -18.08
C LEU A 34 1.82 1.71 -18.91
N PHE A 35 1.58 2.80 -19.63
CA PHE A 35 2.63 3.47 -20.40
C PHE A 35 2.57 4.98 -20.23
N ASP A 36 3.59 5.54 -19.60
CA ASP A 36 3.76 6.99 -19.49
C ASP A 36 4.33 7.53 -20.80
N ALA A 37 3.44 8.08 -21.62
CA ALA A 37 3.79 8.64 -22.92
C ALA A 37 4.71 9.85 -22.83
N THR A 38 4.62 10.64 -21.74
CA THR A 38 5.46 11.82 -21.53
C THR A 38 6.91 11.42 -21.30
N ARG A 39 7.15 10.37 -20.53
CA ARG A 39 8.50 9.87 -20.20
C ARG A 39 8.94 8.72 -21.10
N GLN A 40 8.08 8.26 -22.05
CA GLN A 40 8.29 7.06 -22.88
C GLN A 40 8.65 5.83 -22.03
N ARG A 41 7.90 5.65 -20.92
CA ARG A 41 8.23 4.65 -19.92
C ARG A 41 7.07 3.68 -19.67
N PRO A 42 7.28 2.35 -19.82
CA PRO A 42 6.34 1.37 -19.30
C PRO A 42 6.38 1.36 -17.76
N VAL A 43 5.22 1.22 -17.13
CA VAL A 43 5.05 1.11 -15.69
C VAL A 43 4.09 -0.05 -15.43
N SER A 44 4.63 -1.20 -15.02
CA SER A 44 3.82 -2.35 -14.65
C SER A 44 3.37 -2.23 -13.19
N VAL A 45 2.10 -2.54 -12.95
CA VAL A 45 1.44 -2.46 -11.65
C VAL A 45 0.70 -3.76 -11.37
N ASP A 46 0.87 -4.35 -10.21
CA ASP A 46 -0.04 -5.37 -9.69
C ASP A 46 -1.07 -4.71 -8.78
N LEU A 47 -2.34 -4.80 -9.18
CA LEU A 47 -3.45 -4.20 -8.47
C LEU A 47 -4.15 -5.28 -7.64
N ALA A 48 -4.31 -5.04 -6.32
CA ALA A 48 -5.01 -5.95 -5.42
C ALA A 48 -6.14 -5.21 -4.68
N VAL A 49 -7.32 -5.82 -4.63
CA VAL A 49 -8.48 -5.28 -3.90
C VAL A 49 -9.38 -6.43 -3.43
N ARG A 50 -9.98 -6.29 -2.25
CA ARG A 50 -10.97 -7.25 -1.77
C ARG A 50 -12.32 -6.99 -2.45
N ARG A 51 -12.87 -8.02 -3.10
CA ARG A 51 -14.04 -7.93 -3.99
C ARG A 51 -15.29 -7.33 -3.35
N ASP A 52 -15.57 -7.65 -2.09
CA ASP A 52 -16.74 -7.07 -1.40
C ASP A 52 -16.58 -5.58 -1.14
N TYR A 53 -15.36 -5.09 -0.87
CA TYR A 53 -15.08 -3.68 -0.72
C TYR A 53 -15.10 -2.93 -2.05
N GLU A 54 -14.61 -3.55 -3.11
CA GLU A 54 -14.71 -3.04 -4.47
C GLU A 54 -16.17 -2.87 -4.90
N MET A 55 -17.02 -3.86 -4.61
CA MET A 55 -18.47 -3.77 -4.86
C MET A 55 -19.11 -2.63 -4.07
N GLN A 56 -18.82 -2.51 -2.76
CA GLN A 56 -19.33 -1.41 -1.93
C GLN A 56 -18.88 -0.03 -2.46
N ALA A 57 -17.64 0.05 -2.95
CA ALA A 57 -17.14 1.29 -3.55
C ALA A 57 -17.86 1.62 -4.85
N SER A 58 -18.10 0.64 -5.74
CA SER A 58 -18.85 0.84 -6.97
C SER A 58 -20.31 1.24 -6.73
N GLU A 59 -20.91 0.80 -5.61
CA GLU A 59 -22.24 1.18 -5.16
C GLU A 59 -22.27 2.54 -4.43
N GLY A 60 -21.12 3.20 -4.25
CA GLY A 60 -21.00 4.48 -3.55
C GLY A 60 -21.21 4.40 -2.03
N THR A 61 -21.23 3.19 -1.46
CA THR A 61 -21.42 2.96 -0.01
C THR A 61 -20.10 2.96 0.77
N ARG A 62 -18.95 2.97 0.06
CA ARG A 62 -17.62 2.97 0.62
C ARG A 62 -16.64 3.74 -0.28
N THR A 63 -15.66 4.40 0.32
CA THR A 63 -14.47 4.92 -0.37
C THR A 63 -13.27 4.08 0.04
N LEU A 64 -12.49 3.57 -0.91
CA LEU A 64 -11.32 2.75 -0.63
C LEU A 64 -10.11 3.63 -0.31
N PRO A 65 -9.42 3.44 0.82
CA PRO A 65 -8.09 4.02 0.99
C PRO A 65 -7.13 3.40 -0.03
N VAL A 66 -6.12 4.17 -0.45
CA VAL A 66 -5.14 3.74 -1.47
C VAL A 66 -3.78 3.47 -0.83
N ALA A 67 -3.20 2.31 -1.15
CA ALA A 67 -1.84 1.96 -0.79
C ALA A 67 -1.00 1.69 -2.04
N LEU A 68 0.18 2.30 -2.11
CA LEU A 68 1.13 2.12 -3.23
C LEU A 68 2.39 1.46 -2.70
N ILE A 69 2.75 0.31 -3.27
CA ILE A 69 3.94 -0.46 -2.91
C ILE A 69 5.03 -0.21 -3.95
N SER A 70 6.22 0.16 -3.49
CA SER A 70 7.42 0.32 -4.32
C SER A 70 8.39 -0.84 -4.05
N ASN A 71 8.75 -1.59 -5.08
CA ASN A 71 9.63 -2.73 -4.97
C ASN A 71 11.08 -2.34 -4.62
N GLY A 72 11.80 -3.26 -3.98
CA GLY A 72 13.24 -3.18 -3.78
C GLY A 72 14.00 -3.40 -5.07
N ASN A 73 15.25 -2.91 -5.11
CA ASN A 73 16.13 -3.13 -6.27
C ASN A 73 16.26 -4.63 -6.59
N THR A 74 16.08 -5.02 -7.84
CA THR A 74 16.12 -6.41 -8.34
C THR A 74 15.00 -7.34 -7.85
N VAL A 75 14.02 -6.82 -7.13
CA VAL A 75 12.81 -7.56 -6.72
C VAL A 75 11.67 -7.14 -7.62
N LYS A 76 10.82 -8.07 -8.04
CA LYS A 76 9.65 -7.73 -8.86
C LYS A 76 8.55 -7.12 -7.98
N ASN A 77 7.76 -6.22 -8.56
CA ASN A 77 6.58 -5.68 -7.87
C ASN A 77 5.59 -6.77 -7.43
N THR A 78 5.51 -7.91 -8.12
CA THR A 78 4.66 -9.07 -7.78
C THR A 78 5.21 -9.93 -6.63
N GLU A 79 6.36 -9.60 -6.05
CA GLU A 79 6.98 -10.35 -4.95
C GLU A 79 6.74 -9.70 -3.57
N TYR A 80 5.54 -9.09 -3.39
CA TYR A 80 5.06 -8.49 -2.14
C TYR A 80 3.63 -8.91 -1.81
N SER A 81 3.22 -10.11 -2.24
CA SER A 81 1.86 -10.62 -2.07
C SER A 81 1.40 -10.63 -0.61
N PHE A 82 2.30 -10.86 0.34
CA PHE A 82 2.01 -10.83 1.76
C PHE A 82 1.59 -9.42 2.25
N LEU A 83 2.18 -8.34 1.72
CA LEU A 83 1.77 -6.96 2.01
C LEU A 83 0.45 -6.60 1.33
N GLU A 84 0.32 -6.98 0.05
CA GLU A 84 -0.90 -6.75 -0.73
C GLU A 84 -2.10 -7.38 -0.06
N ASN A 85 -1.96 -8.63 0.41
CA ASN A 85 -3.02 -9.37 1.07
C ASN A 85 -3.47 -8.71 2.38
N VAL A 86 -2.56 -8.25 3.23
CA VAL A 86 -2.93 -7.61 4.49
C VAL A 86 -3.58 -6.25 4.26
N LEU A 87 -3.06 -5.46 3.33
CA LEU A 87 -3.62 -4.17 2.97
C LEU A 87 -5.01 -4.31 2.34
N ALA A 88 -5.17 -5.20 1.36
CA ALA A 88 -6.46 -5.47 0.72
C ALA A 88 -7.49 -6.02 1.72
N ALA A 89 -7.08 -6.89 2.65
CA ALA A 89 -7.94 -7.39 3.73
C ALA A 89 -8.44 -6.25 4.64
N ARG A 90 -7.64 -5.20 4.83
CA ARG A 90 -8.01 -3.96 5.54
C ARG A 90 -8.82 -2.98 4.70
N GLY A 91 -9.10 -3.33 3.45
CA GLY A 91 -9.98 -2.56 2.56
C GLY A 91 -9.29 -1.53 1.70
N TYR A 92 -7.97 -1.60 1.57
CA TYR A 92 -7.24 -0.76 0.64
C TYR A 92 -7.42 -1.24 -0.81
N LEU A 93 -7.43 -0.27 -1.73
CA LEU A 93 -7.01 -0.47 -3.10
C LEU A 93 -5.48 -0.45 -3.10
N VAL A 94 -4.85 -1.56 -3.45
CA VAL A 94 -3.39 -1.71 -3.38
C VAL A 94 -2.82 -1.75 -4.78
N ALA A 95 -1.79 -0.95 -5.05
CA ALA A 95 -1.06 -0.96 -6.32
C ALA A 95 0.44 -1.16 -6.07
N SER A 96 0.96 -2.32 -6.42
CA SER A 96 2.38 -2.62 -6.35
C SER A 96 3.06 -2.26 -7.67
N ILE A 97 3.97 -1.28 -7.63
CA ILE A 97 4.54 -0.61 -8.80
C ILE A 97 5.95 -1.14 -9.07
N GLN A 98 6.22 -1.55 -10.31
CA GLN A 98 7.58 -1.85 -10.75
C GLN A 98 8.35 -0.55 -10.95
N GLN A 99 9.30 -0.26 -10.06
CA GLN A 99 10.06 0.99 -10.09
C GLN A 99 11.23 0.97 -11.09
N ASP A 100 11.84 -0.19 -11.27
CA ASP A 100 13.04 -0.37 -12.09
C ASP A 100 12.74 -1.11 -13.39
N LEU A 101 13.39 -0.70 -14.45
CA LEU A 101 13.42 -1.42 -15.73
C LEU A 101 14.83 -1.99 -15.97
N PRO A 102 14.95 -3.06 -16.75
CA PRO A 102 16.26 -3.60 -17.14
C PRO A 102 17.15 -2.60 -17.89
N SER A 103 16.54 -1.58 -18.51
CA SER A 103 17.22 -0.51 -19.23
C SER A 103 17.67 0.65 -18.34
N ASP A 104 17.24 0.67 -17.06
CA ASP A 104 17.65 1.73 -16.14
C ASP A 104 19.12 1.59 -15.74
N PRO A 105 19.83 2.70 -15.46
CA PRO A 105 21.19 2.64 -14.93
C PRO A 105 21.25 1.84 -13.64
N PRO A 106 22.35 1.10 -13.41
CA PRO A 106 22.54 0.35 -12.18
C PRO A 106 22.44 1.23 -10.93
N LEU A 107 21.80 0.72 -9.89
CA LEU A 107 21.65 1.43 -8.63
C LEU A 107 23.01 1.55 -7.93
N VAL A 108 23.35 2.76 -7.47
CA VAL A 108 24.50 2.98 -6.60
C VAL A 108 24.24 2.36 -5.24
N THR A 109 25.00 1.34 -4.84
CA THR A 109 24.81 0.58 -3.58
C THR A 109 25.76 0.98 -2.46
N LYS A 110 26.77 1.82 -2.77
CA LYS A 110 27.78 2.24 -1.81
C LYS A 110 27.18 3.09 -0.70
N VAL A 111 27.51 2.78 0.55
CA VAL A 111 27.17 3.61 1.72
C VAL A 111 27.84 4.98 1.59
N GLY A 112 27.14 6.01 1.95
CA GLY A 112 27.63 7.39 1.86
C GLY A 112 26.73 8.38 2.60
N MET A 113 26.71 9.61 2.10
CA MET A 113 25.76 10.63 2.53
C MET A 113 24.37 10.36 1.95
N PRO A 114 23.27 10.80 2.61
CA PRO A 114 21.95 10.68 2.04
C PRO A 114 21.87 11.20 0.60
N TYR A 115 21.16 10.46 -0.27
CA TYR A 115 20.97 10.75 -1.71
C TYR A 115 22.19 10.58 -2.62
N VAL A 116 23.34 10.16 -2.13
CA VAL A 116 24.56 10.03 -2.99
C VAL A 116 24.30 9.10 -4.16
N GLY A 117 24.36 9.67 -5.39
CA GLY A 117 24.21 8.95 -6.65
C GLY A 117 22.82 8.31 -6.87
N ARG A 118 21.79 8.71 -6.11
CA ARG A 118 20.46 8.09 -6.16
C ARG A 118 19.30 9.08 -6.38
N LEU A 119 19.53 10.37 -6.37
CA LEU A 119 18.46 11.36 -6.47
C LEU A 119 17.59 11.16 -7.72
N ASP A 120 18.20 10.85 -8.88
CA ASP A 120 17.46 10.59 -10.12
C ASP A 120 16.61 9.33 -10.04
N VAL A 121 17.06 8.32 -9.28
CA VAL A 121 16.27 7.11 -9.01
C VAL A 121 15.03 7.44 -8.18
N TYR A 122 15.19 8.28 -7.15
CA TYR A 122 14.06 8.68 -6.29
C TYR A 122 13.06 9.55 -7.04
N LYS A 123 13.52 10.53 -7.81
CA LYS A 123 12.65 11.36 -8.68
C LYS A 123 11.91 10.52 -9.73
N ARG A 124 12.57 9.51 -10.31
CA ARG A 124 11.92 8.59 -11.24
C ARG A 124 10.84 7.75 -10.54
N GLY A 125 11.13 7.25 -9.33
CA GLY A 125 10.18 6.49 -8.53
C GLY A 125 8.98 7.32 -8.08
N GLU A 126 9.21 8.54 -7.62
CA GLU A 126 8.16 9.53 -7.34
C GLU A 126 7.28 9.77 -8.58
N ALA A 127 7.87 10.04 -9.73
CA ALA A 127 7.14 10.22 -10.96
C ALA A 127 6.34 8.98 -11.40
N ASN A 128 6.83 7.76 -11.13
CA ASN A 128 6.05 6.54 -11.34
C ASN A 128 4.83 6.48 -10.40
N ILE A 129 5.01 6.82 -9.11
CA ILE A 129 3.93 6.86 -8.13
C ILE A 129 2.84 7.85 -8.56
N LEU A 130 3.21 9.09 -8.89
CA LEU A 130 2.26 10.12 -9.30
C LEU A 130 1.52 9.75 -10.60
N PHE A 131 2.24 9.20 -11.58
CA PHE A 131 1.65 8.71 -12.82
C PHE A 131 0.63 7.60 -12.55
N VAL A 132 0.97 6.61 -11.70
CA VAL A 132 0.05 5.51 -11.35
C VAL A 132 -1.18 6.05 -10.60
N VAL A 133 -1.02 7.02 -9.70
CA VAL A 133 -2.16 7.68 -9.04
C VAL A 133 -3.11 8.30 -10.06
N ASP A 134 -2.58 9.01 -11.06
CA ASP A 134 -3.40 9.67 -12.08
C ASP A 134 -4.09 8.66 -13.02
N GLU A 135 -3.46 7.54 -13.33
CA GLU A 135 -4.10 6.45 -14.09
C GLU A 135 -5.16 5.73 -13.26
N LEU A 136 -4.87 5.44 -11.97
CA LEU A 136 -5.83 4.77 -11.09
C LEU A 136 -7.07 5.63 -10.83
N LYS A 137 -6.98 6.95 -10.75
CA LYS A 137 -8.15 7.84 -10.67
C LYS A 137 -9.13 7.65 -11.83
N LYS A 138 -8.64 7.24 -13.00
CA LYS A 138 -9.48 7.00 -14.19
C LYS A 138 -10.16 5.63 -14.15
N ILE A 139 -9.47 4.61 -13.64
CA ILE A 139 -9.92 3.20 -13.64
C ILE A 139 -10.68 2.84 -12.35
N GLU A 140 -10.29 3.40 -11.20
CA GLU A 140 -10.86 3.12 -9.88
C GLU A 140 -11.28 4.44 -9.20
N PRO A 141 -12.25 5.19 -9.76
CA PRO A 141 -12.59 6.55 -9.30
C PRO A 141 -13.17 6.61 -7.89
N ASN A 142 -13.57 5.46 -7.32
CA ASN A 142 -14.20 5.38 -6.00
C ASN A 142 -13.20 5.14 -4.86
N ALA A 143 -11.92 5.48 -5.08
CA ALA A 143 -10.88 5.41 -4.07
C ALA A 143 -10.43 6.82 -3.64
N ASN A 144 -9.84 6.90 -2.43
CA ASN A 144 -9.34 8.16 -1.87
C ASN A 144 -7.86 8.33 -2.21
N TYR A 145 -7.57 9.25 -3.10
CA TYR A 145 -6.22 9.58 -3.54
C TYR A 145 -5.61 10.80 -2.83
N ASP A 146 -6.33 11.42 -1.90
CA ASP A 146 -5.86 12.61 -1.17
C ASP A 146 -5.04 12.24 0.07
N HIS A 147 -5.10 10.98 0.51
CA HIS A 147 -4.44 10.48 1.71
C HIS A 147 -3.78 9.12 1.47
N LEU A 148 -2.73 9.10 0.66
CA LEU A 148 -2.03 7.88 0.26
C LEU A 148 -1.31 7.20 1.44
N THR A 149 -1.27 5.88 1.38
CA THR A 149 -0.34 5.05 2.15
C THR A 149 0.76 4.58 1.23
N LEU A 150 2.00 4.97 1.49
CA LEU A 150 3.16 4.51 0.73
C LEU A 150 3.85 3.39 1.47
N VAL A 151 4.15 2.31 0.77
CA VAL A 151 4.87 1.15 1.28
C VAL A 151 6.09 0.92 0.40
N GLY A 152 7.23 0.55 0.97
CA GLY A 152 8.38 0.27 0.13
C GLY A 152 9.46 -0.53 0.83
N HIS A 153 10.10 -1.41 0.07
CA HIS A 153 11.23 -2.21 0.52
C HIS A 153 12.55 -1.65 -0.02
N SER A 154 13.58 -1.55 0.84
CA SER A 154 14.92 -1.14 0.40
C SER A 154 14.90 0.19 -0.37
N ASN A 155 15.33 0.19 -1.64
CA ASN A 155 15.25 1.33 -2.55
C ASN A 155 13.80 1.83 -2.73
N GLY A 156 12.81 0.93 -2.75
CA GLY A 156 11.40 1.32 -2.77
C GLY A 156 10.95 2.04 -1.50
N GLY A 157 11.52 1.68 -0.34
CA GLY A 157 11.33 2.39 0.92
C GLY A 157 11.94 3.79 0.89
N ASP A 158 13.12 3.93 0.27
CA ASP A 158 13.73 5.23 0.02
C ASP A 158 12.85 6.09 -0.93
N ILE A 159 12.29 5.50 -1.99
CA ILE A 159 11.34 6.17 -2.90
C ILE A 159 10.08 6.62 -2.15
N ALA A 160 9.50 5.75 -1.32
CA ALA A 160 8.31 6.08 -0.52
C ALA A 160 8.58 7.26 0.41
N MET A 161 9.72 7.25 1.12
CA MET A 161 10.12 8.31 2.03
C MET A 161 10.41 9.62 1.29
N TYR A 162 11.08 9.54 0.12
CA TYR A 162 11.33 10.69 -0.75
C TYR A 162 10.02 11.31 -1.25
N THR A 163 9.10 10.50 -1.77
CA THR A 163 7.80 10.97 -2.25
C THR A 163 6.99 11.63 -1.12
N ALA A 164 7.00 11.05 0.08
CA ALA A 164 6.31 11.62 1.23
C ALA A 164 6.88 12.96 1.66
N LYS A 165 8.20 13.16 1.50
CA LYS A 165 8.88 14.43 1.78
C LYS A 165 8.51 15.50 0.77
N GLU A 166 8.48 15.18 -0.53
CA GLU A 166 8.17 16.13 -1.59
C GLU A 166 6.66 16.44 -1.65
N HIS A 167 5.78 15.51 -1.20
CA HIS A 167 4.32 15.65 -1.24
C HIS A 167 3.67 15.39 0.14
N PRO A 168 4.01 16.17 1.18
CA PRO A 168 3.53 15.90 2.56
C PRO A 168 2.01 16.06 2.73
N GLY A 169 1.34 16.78 1.82
CA GLY A 169 -0.12 16.93 1.82
C GLY A 169 -0.86 15.76 1.17
N LEU A 170 -0.16 14.91 0.40
CA LEU A 170 -0.73 13.78 -0.32
C LEU A 170 -0.60 12.46 0.45
N VAL A 171 0.37 12.36 1.37
CA VAL A 171 0.73 11.12 2.04
C VAL A 171 0.34 11.17 3.52
N SER A 172 -0.44 10.20 3.97
CA SER A 172 -0.87 10.07 5.37
C SER A 172 -0.09 9.00 6.15
N LYS A 173 0.41 7.98 5.46
CA LYS A 173 1.16 6.88 6.07
C LYS A 173 2.35 6.49 5.21
N VAL A 174 3.46 6.14 5.86
CA VAL A 174 4.62 5.52 5.19
C VAL A 174 5.02 4.27 5.94
N ILE A 175 5.12 3.16 5.22
CA ILE A 175 5.61 1.89 5.75
C ILE A 175 6.89 1.53 4.99
N THR A 176 8.01 1.39 5.70
CA THR A 176 9.27 0.99 5.06
C THR A 176 9.77 -0.35 5.58
N LEU A 177 10.23 -1.17 4.66
CA LEU A 177 10.96 -2.39 4.93
C LEU A 177 12.43 -2.10 4.61
N ASP A 178 13.14 -1.64 5.62
CA ASP A 178 14.59 -1.40 5.61
C ASP A 178 15.09 -0.42 4.54
N ASN A 179 14.48 0.78 4.47
CA ASN A 179 15.03 1.90 3.69
C ASN A 179 16.39 2.34 4.25
N LEU A 180 17.32 2.73 3.39
CA LEU A 180 18.73 2.88 3.80
C LEU A 180 19.33 4.25 3.55
N ARG A 181 18.74 5.08 2.66
CA ARG A 181 19.42 6.27 2.11
C ARG A 181 18.64 7.57 2.26
N VAL A 182 17.32 7.51 2.33
CA VAL A 182 16.48 8.70 2.47
C VAL A 182 16.12 8.88 3.94
N PRO A 183 16.44 10.04 4.54
CA PRO A 183 16.06 10.36 5.91
C PRO A 183 14.54 10.33 6.10
N PHE A 184 14.13 9.97 7.30
CA PHE A 184 12.73 9.97 7.68
C PHE A 184 12.13 11.37 7.58
N VAL A 185 10.88 11.44 7.15
CA VAL A 185 10.10 12.67 7.16
C VAL A 185 9.72 13.03 8.59
N HIS A 186 9.90 14.30 8.94
CA HIS A 186 9.48 14.84 10.23
C HIS A 186 8.10 15.49 10.06
N SER A 187 7.05 14.88 10.61
CA SER A 187 5.67 15.38 10.49
C SER A 187 4.78 14.79 11.60
N ASP A 188 4.01 15.63 12.24
CA ASP A 188 2.97 15.26 13.21
C ASP A 188 1.66 14.75 12.51
N LYS A 189 1.57 14.92 11.20
CA LYS A 189 0.39 14.53 10.40
C LYS A 189 0.56 13.19 9.68
N MET A 190 1.76 12.64 9.68
CA MET A 190 2.09 11.43 8.95
C MET A 190 2.46 10.31 9.93
N LYS A 191 1.83 9.15 9.81
CA LYS A 191 2.18 7.96 10.59
C LYS A 191 3.23 7.15 9.85
N ILE A 192 4.29 6.77 10.53
CA ILE A 192 5.40 6.03 9.92
C ILE A 192 5.66 4.74 10.70
N LEU A 193 5.68 3.61 9.97
CA LEU A 193 6.14 2.31 10.45
C LEU A 193 7.38 1.90 9.67
N SER A 194 8.45 1.54 10.36
CA SER A 194 9.67 1.10 9.68
C SER A 194 10.21 -0.20 10.29
N PHE A 195 10.27 -1.23 9.48
CA PHE A 195 10.96 -2.48 9.80
C PHE A 195 12.46 -2.31 9.52
N ARG A 196 13.31 -2.77 10.43
CA ARG A 196 14.78 -2.71 10.30
C ARG A 196 15.34 -4.11 10.30
N SER A 197 16.10 -4.45 9.27
CA SER A 197 16.78 -5.74 9.19
C SER A 197 17.95 -5.84 10.16
N ASN A 198 18.37 -7.07 10.47
CA ASN A 198 19.62 -7.37 11.17
C ASN A 198 20.67 -7.91 10.18
N ASP A 199 20.78 -7.28 9.00
CA ASP A 199 21.68 -7.71 7.93
C ASP A 199 22.92 -6.82 7.91
N PRO A 200 24.12 -7.38 8.20
CA PRO A 200 25.36 -6.60 8.27
C PRO A 200 25.83 -6.06 6.90
N ASN A 201 25.30 -6.61 5.80
CA ASN A 201 25.64 -6.21 4.44
C ASN A 201 24.88 -4.98 3.96
N PHE A 202 23.74 -4.67 4.60
CA PHE A 202 22.87 -3.56 4.24
C PHE A 202 22.90 -2.48 5.32
N LYS A 203 23.88 -1.58 5.22
CA LYS A 203 24.08 -0.51 6.21
C LYS A 203 23.28 0.75 5.83
N THR A 204 22.57 1.26 6.81
CA THR A 204 21.89 2.55 6.73
C THR A 204 22.92 3.70 6.69
N ASP A 205 22.70 4.70 5.84
CA ASP A 205 23.51 5.90 5.81
C ASP A 205 23.38 6.69 7.12
N PRO A 206 24.43 7.38 7.57
CA PRO A 206 24.35 8.26 8.72
C PRO A 206 23.25 9.33 8.54
N GLY A 207 22.45 9.55 9.58
CA GLY A 207 21.37 10.56 9.56
C GLY A 207 20.08 10.14 8.87
N VAL A 208 19.96 8.88 8.42
CA VAL A 208 18.70 8.36 7.86
C VAL A 208 17.69 8.06 8.96
N LEU A 209 18.11 7.38 10.02
CA LEU A 209 17.22 7.05 11.13
C LEU A 209 17.10 8.25 12.10
N PRO A 210 15.88 8.54 12.58
CA PRO A 210 15.71 9.50 13.68
C PRO A 210 16.32 8.97 14.97
N THR A 211 16.62 9.87 15.92
CA THR A 211 16.96 9.43 17.28
C THR A 211 15.75 8.80 17.96
N PRO A 212 15.92 8.00 19.02
CA PRO A 212 14.80 7.45 19.77
C PRO A 212 13.83 8.53 20.30
N GLU A 213 14.36 9.68 20.71
CA GLU A 213 13.60 10.82 21.20
C GLU A 213 12.76 11.45 20.08
N GLN A 214 13.35 11.64 18.89
CA GLN A 214 12.65 12.14 17.70
C GLN A 214 11.56 11.16 17.26
N ALA A 215 11.88 9.87 17.15
CA ALA A 215 10.91 8.84 16.78
C ALA A 215 9.70 8.84 17.73
N LYS A 216 9.94 8.92 19.04
CA LYS A 216 8.88 8.99 20.03
C LYS A 216 8.04 10.26 19.93
N ALA A 217 8.68 11.42 19.73
CA ALA A 217 8.01 12.71 19.65
C ALA A 217 7.10 12.82 18.42
N GLU A 218 7.47 12.16 17.32
CA GLU A 218 6.78 12.21 16.03
C GLU A 218 5.90 10.99 15.76
N GLY A 219 5.79 10.04 16.71
CA GLY A 219 4.99 8.84 16.56
C GLY A 219 5.47 7.91 15.44
N ILE A 220 6.80 7.82 15.27
CA ILE A 220 7.44 6.93 14.30
C ILE A 220 7.71 5.58 14.98
N ASP A 221 7.09 4.52 14.46
CA ASP A 221 7.28 3.16 14.94
C ASP A 221 8.46 2.50 14.21
N ILE A 222 9.55 2.23 14.95
CA ILE A 222 10.73 1.52 14.43
C ILE A 222 10.78 0.12 15.03
N VAL A 223 10.53 -0.88 14.19
CA VAL A 223 10.54 -2.30 14.55
C VAL A 223 11.84 -2.94 14.09
N ARG A 224 12.68 -3.35 15.05
CA ARG A 224 13.90 -4.10 14.76
C ARG A 224 13.58 -5.57 14.67
N THR A 225 13.90 -6.19 13.54
CA THR A 225 13.65 -7.61 13.30
C THR A 225 14.97 -8.40 13.29
N PRO A 226 14.93 -9.72 13.55
CA PRO A 226 16.09 -10.58 13.37
C PRO A 226 16.37 -10.94 11.90
N PHE A 227 15.53 -10.47 10.98
CA PHE A 227 15.50 -10.90 9.58
C PHE A 227 16.59 -10.22 8.75
N GLN A 228 16.99 -10.89 7.68
CA GLN A 228 17.86 -10.31 6.68
C GLN A 228 17.10 -9.31 5.80
N HIS A 229 17.82 -8.34 5.24
CA HIS A 229 17.27 -7.34 4.33
C HIS A 229 16.48 -7.95 3.17
N THR A 230 17.07 -8.96 2.52
CA THR A 230 16.48 -9.64 1.36
C THR A 230 15.26 -10.51 1.69
N TRP A 231 14.99 -10.77 2.97
CA TRP A 231 13.84 -11.55 3.42
C TRP A 231 12.55 -10.72 3.55
N MET A 232 12.64 -9.42 3.38
CA MET A 232 11.49 -8.52 3.50
C MET A 232 10.68 -8.42 2.18
N SER A 233 10.57 -9.54 1.48
CA SER A 233 9.75 -9.77 0.28
C SER A 233 9.24 -11.22 0.30
N ASP A 234 8.50 -11.66 -0.73
CA ASP A 234 8.04 -13.05 -0.86
C ASP A 234 9.20 -14.06 -0.96
N ARG A 235 10.44 -13.58 -1.16
CA ARG A 235 11.65 -14.41 -1.14
C ARG A 235 12.06 -14.83 0.27
N GLY A 236 11.53 -14.16 1.29
CA GLY A 236 11.81 -14.45 2.69
C GLY A 236 11.09 -15.71 3.19
N PRO A 237 11.54 -16.27 4.34
CA PRO A 237 10.84 -17.36 4.99
C PRO A 237 9.45 -16.92 5.47
N GLU A 238 8.56 -17.88 5.65
CA GLU A 238 7.18 -17.65 6.11
C GLU A 238 7.13 -16.89 7.43
N GLU A 239 7.99 -17.26 8.39
CA GLU A 239 8.10 -16.59 9.69
C GLU A 239 8.34 -15.07 9.56
N ALA A 240 9.22 -14.65 8.64
CA ALA A 240 9.50 -13.23 8.43
C ALA A 240 8.28 -12.50 7.84
N ARG A 241 7.60 -13.12 6.88
CA ARG A 241 6.39 -12.55 6.29
C ARG A 241 5.26 -12.44 7.31
N ASP A 242 5.04 -13.48 8.11
CA ASP A 242 3.98 -13.53 9.12
C ASP A 242 4.18 -12.46 10.20
N GLU A 243 5.41 -12.28 10.70
CA GLU A 243 5.70 -11.24 11.70
C GLU A 243 5.51 -9.83 11.13
N ILE A 244 5.97 -9.59 9.88
CA ILE A 244 5.77 -8.31 9.20
C ILE A 244 4.27 -8.06 8.99
N GLN A 245 3.51 -9.06 8.51
CA GLN A 245 2.06 -8.95 8.31
C GLN A 245 1.32 -8.65 9.62
N ALA A 246 1.62 -9.37 10.69
CA ALA A 246 0.97 -9.17 11.99
C ALA A 246 1.23 -7.76 12.55
N THR A 247 2.46 -7.28 12.41
CA THR A 247 2.84 -5.94 12.87
C THR A 247 2.18 -4.85 12.01
N LEU A 248 2.18 -5.02 10.69
CA LEU A 248 1.51 -4.12 9.75
C LEU A 248 0.00 -4.08 10.01
N ASP A 249 -0.62 -5.24 10.20
CA ASP A 249 -2.05 -5.35 10.48
C ASP A 249 -2.44 -4.59 11.77
N LYS A 250 -1.64 -4.72 12.82
CA LYS A 250 -1.81 -3.97 14.07
C LYS A 250 -1.69 -2.46 13.83
N PHE A 251 -0.64 -2.00 13.15
CA PHE A 251 -0.42 -0.58 12.83
C PHE A 251 -1.59 0.02 12.05
N LEU A 252 -2.11 -0.70 11.06
CA LEU A 252 -3.27 -0.27 10.27
C LEU A 252 -4.56 -0.24 11.11
N GLY A 253 -4.75 -1.19 12.03
CA GLY A 253 -5.90 -1.25 12.93
C GLY A 253 -5.93 -0.10 13.94
N GLU A 254 -4.80 0.29 14.48
CA GLU A 254 -4.67 1.45 15.38
C GLU A 254 -4.95 2.78 14.64
N SER A 255 -4.61 2.85 13.35
CA SER A 255 -4.84 4.02 12.51
C SER A 255 -6.32 4.25 12.18
N THR A 256 -7.11 3.19 11.96
CA THR A 256 -8.53 3.32 11.61
C THR A 256 -9.39 3.89 12.74
N ASN A 257 -8.99 3.67 13.99
CA ASN A 257 -9.69 4.24 15.15
C ASN A 257 -9.48 5.75 15.32
N SER A 258 -8.41 6.32 14.76
CA SER A 258 -8.12 7.75 14.81
C SER A 258 -8.64 8.53 13.59
N ASP A 259 -8.86 7.83 12.47
CA ASP A 259 -9.26 8.43 11.18
C ASP A 259 -10.79 8.48 10.99
N LEU A 260 -11.57 7.88 11.91
CA LEU A 260 -13.04 7.94 11.95
C LEU A 260 -13.53 9.23 12.63
N SER A 261 -13.03 10.40 12.24
CA SER A 261 -13.78 11.64 12.43
C SER A 261 -15.01 11.56 11.53
N PRO A 262 -16.23 11.88 12.03
CA PRO A 262 -17.41 11.85 11.21
C PRO A 262 -17.20 12.79 10.02
N VAL A 263 -17.32 12.26 8.82
CA VAL A 263 -17.43 13.09 7.61
C VAL A 263 -18.63 14.02 7.87
N ALA A 264 -18.34 15.30 8.01
CA ALA A 264 -19.39 16.30 8.08
C ALA A 264 -20.20 16.19 6.80
N THR A 265 -21.42 15.70 6.93
CA THR A 265 -22.41 15.63 5.83
C THR A 265 -22.94 17.02 5.58
N ASP A 266 -22.10 17.92 5.13
CA ASP A 266 -22.53 19.17 4.50
C ASP A 266 -22.83 18.89 3.02
N ASN A 267 -23.89 18.14 2.78
CA ASN A 267 -24.49 18.06 1.46
C ASN A 267 -25.65 19.09 1.39
N PRO A 268 -25.46 20.24 0.72
CA PRO A 268 -26.47 21.31 0.65
C PRO A 268 -27.71 20.92 -0.18
N LEU A 269 -27.79 19.70 -0.73
CA LEU A 269 -28.94 19.25 -1.55
C LEU A 269 -30.08 18.58 -0.78
N ILE A 270 -29.93 18.30 0.52
CA ILE A 270 -31.02 17.69 1.33
C ILE A 270 -31.87 18.73 2.07
N ALA A 271 -31.52 20.00 2.05
CA ALA A 271 -32.22 21.06 2.77
C ALA A 271 -33.45 21.64 2.04
N LYS A 272 -33.98 21.02 0.98
CA LYS A 272 -35.13 21.55 0.20
C LYS A 272 -36.29 20.57 -0.01
N ILE A 273 -36.63 19.76 0.98
CA ILE A 273 -37.95 19.08 1.00
C ILE A 273 -38.59 19.39 2.34
N GLY A 274 -39.22 20.55 2.42
CA GLY A 274 -40.14 20.88 3.49
C GLY A 274 -41.45 20.06 3.35
N PRO A 275 -42.14 19.74 4.45
CA PRO A 275 -43.38 18.99 4.39
C PRO A 275 -44.47 19.82 3.66
N GLY A 276 -44.96 19.31 2.54
CA GLY A 276 -46.11 19.83 1.85
C GLY A 276 -47.37 19.59 2.68
N PRO A 277 -48.37 20.48 2.59
CA PRO A 277 -49.61 20.33 3.32
C PRO A 277 -50.46 19.22 2.71
N TYR A 278 -50.89 18.29 3.54
CA TYR A 278 -52.00 17.39 3.21
C TYR A 278 -53.33 18.08 3.46
N PRO A 279 -54.35 17.85 2.60
CA PRO A 279 -55.69 18.34 2.81
C PRO A 279 -56.46 17.61 3.90
#